data_67ac429b9fea2e7132c9bf55bc4154e8
#
_entry.id   67ac429b9fea2e7132c9bf55bc4154e8
#
_cell.length_a   1.000
_cell.length_b   1.000
_cell.length_c   1.000
_cell.angle_alpha   90.00
_cell.angle_beta   90.00
_cell.angle_gamma   90.00
#
_symmetry.space_group_name_H-M   'P 1'
#
loop_
_entity.id
_entity.type
_entity.pdbx_description
1 polymer ?
#
loop_
_entity_poly.entity_id
_entity_poly.type
_entity_poly.pdbx_seq_one_letter_code
_entity_poly.pdbx_strand_id
1 'polypeptide(L)'
;LLALVVTLTACSTPPPVPPSAAPLQPEGASGYQAKPGWQFQRQAVAAANPLATEAGAQILRQGGSAVDAAVAVQMVLTLVEPQSSGIGGGAFLMHWDGQRVQAFDGRETAPAAADEALFLQPDGKPMPFIKAVVGGRSVGVPGAVRMLELAQRQHGRLPWAQLFEPAIQLAEQGFEVSPRLHTLLSTETALKQDKQALAYFFDAEGKPWPVGHRLRNPALAAVLRAIAQRGSAALHEPGTIAADLVGRVQNHAGNPGRLTQADLSGYQALEREALCHVWRARWRICGFPPPSSGHLTLMQMLYLMDAKGMPTQQLAGGVPTAEMLHLYTESARLAFADRAQYIGDPRFVAAPGGRWDSLLDAGYLRSRAALIGEQSMGSAKAGQPGTLRQAWAPQAEQPEYGTSHISVIDAQGRAVALTTSIEAVFGSRLMSDGGSGLPGGYLLNNQLTDFALAPRDAQGVPVANRLEPGKRPRSSMSPTLVFDARDGRLLMSLGSPGGPAIIHFTTKTLLGTLAWGLDAQQAVNLPNFGSFNGPTVLEAGRFPAATVDTLKARAHVVQQIHMPSGLQAIERKSPGWFGGADPRREGVVRGD
;
A
#
# COMPACT_ATOMS: atom_id res chain seq x y z
N LEU A 1 72.86 -24.91 12.95
CA LEU A 1 72.05 -23.69 12.68
C LEU A 1 70.78 -24.11 11.98
N LEU A 2 69.67 -24.17 12.74
CA LEU A 2 68.31 -24.40 12.23
C LEU A 2 67.66 -23.02 12.06
N ALA A 3 67.29 -22.65 10.86
CA ALA A 3 66.55 -21.43 10.58
C ALA A 3 65.04 -21.72 10.71
N LEU A 4 64.38 -21.06 11.64
CA LEU A 4 62.92 -21.12 11.86
C LEU A 4 62.25 -20.10 10.91
N VAL A 5 61.53 -20.61 9.90
CA VAL A 5 60.69 -19.77 9.02
C VAL A 5 59.34 -19.59 9.68
N VAL A 6 59.04 -18.39 10.16
CA VAL A 6 57.71 -17.99 10.65
C VAL A 6 56.91 -17.46 9.47
N THR A 7 55.91 -18.22 9.03
CA THR A 7 54.92 -17.78 8.05
C THR A 7 53.86 -16.97 8.75
N LEU A 8 53.85 -15.65 8.49
CA LEU A 8 52.74 -14.75 8.87
C LEU A 8 51.57 -14.96 7.92
N THR A 9 50.52 -15.64 8.38
CA THR A 9 49.22 -15.67 7.72
C THR A 9 48.52 -14.35 7.95
N ALA A 10 48.50 -13.49 6.96
CA ALA A 10 47.67 -12.29 6.96
C ALA A 10 46.18 -12.70 6.82
N CYS A 11 45.40 -12.50 7.87
CA CYS A 11 43.94 -12.55 7.79
C CYS A 11 43.45 -11.40 6.89
N SER A 12 43.16 -11.69 5.63
CA SER A 12 42.43 -10.75 4.77
C SER A 12 40.98 -10.68 5.22
N THR A 13 40.60 -9.59 5.83
CA THR A 13 39.18 -9.26 6.01
C THR A 13 38.53 -9.10 4.63
N PRO A 14 37.39 -9.76 4.37
CA PRO A 14 36.68 -9.56 3.11
C PRO A 14 36.31 -8.08 2.97
N PRO A 15 36.35 -7.51 1.75
CA PRO A 15 35.93 -6.14 1.53
C PRO A 15 34.47 -5.94 2.00
N PRO A 16 34.13 -4.78 2.57
CA PRO A 16 32.76 -4.49 2.98
C PRO A 16 31.85 -4.62 1.74
N VAL A 17 30.81 -5.44 1.87
CA VAL A 17 29.75 -5.54 0.85
C VAL A 17 29.18 -4.13 0.68
N PRO A 18 29.16 -3.55 -0.54
CA PRO A 18 28.56 -2.25 -0.73
C PRO A 18 27.09 -2.31 -0.27
N PRO A 19 26.60 -1.28 0.44
CA PRO A 19 25.21 -1.25 0.88
C PRO A 19 24.33 -1.46 -0.35
N SER A 20 23.44 -2.43 -0.28
CA SER A 20 22.42 -2.68 -1.30
C SER A 20 21.75 -1.35 -1.63
N ALA A 21 21.77 -0.93 -2.89
CA ALA A 21 21.06 0.26 -3.31
C ALA A 21 19.60 0.07 -2.90
N ALA A 22 19.06 1.03 -2.13
CA ALA A 22 17.64 1.00 -1.78
C ALA A 22 16.83 0.84 -3.06
N PRO A 23 15.86 -0.08 -3.10
CA PRO A 23 15.07 -0.28 -4.31
C PRO A 23 14.48 1.04 -4.74
N LEU A 24 14.66 1.38 -6.02
CA LEU A 24 13.99 2.52 -6.64
C LEU A 24 12.50 2.37 -6.36
N GLN A 25 11.90 3.37 -5.73
CA GLN A 25 10.45 3.37 -5.54
C GLN A 25 9.80 3.50 -6.92
N PRO A 26 9.10 2.47 -7.39
CA PRO A 26 8.69 2.38 -8.79
C PRO A 26 7.45 3.19 -9.11
N GLU A 27 6.81 3.72 -8.11
CA GLU A 27 5.70 4.63 -8.32
C GLU A 27 6.24 6.02 -8.68
N GLY A 28 6.44 6.26 -9.99
CA GLY A 28 6.93 7.55 -10.47
C GLY A 28 6.08 8.71 -9.99
N ALA A 29 6.75 9.80 -9.61
CA ALA A 29 6.09 11.08 -9.39
C ALA A 29 5.68 11.69 -10.73
N SER A 30 4.59 12.50 -10.72
CA SER A 30 4.22 13.35 -11.86
C SER A 30 5.06 14.64 -11.91
N GLY A 31 6.05 14.77 -11.04
CA GLY A 31 6.73 16.00 -10.69
C GLY A 31 6.11 16.62 -9.42
N TYR A 32 6.77 17.59 -8.82
CA TYR A 32 6.27 18.29 -7.65
C TYR A 32 5.41 19.49 -8.07
N GLN A 33 4.10 19.43 -7.80
CA GLN A 33 3.17 20.55 -8.05
C GLN A 33 2.53 20.98 -6.73
N ALA A 34 2.81 22.20 -6.30
CA ALA A 34 2.20 22.75 -5.08
C ALA A 34 0.67 22.71 -5.16
N LYS A 35 0.05 22.33 -4.05
CA LYS A 35 -1.41 22.23 -3.92
C LYS A 35 -1.90 23.16 -2.81
N PRO A 36 -3.04 23.83 -2.99
CA PRO A 36 -3.50 24.86 -2.05
C PRO A 36 -4.12 24.27 -0.78
N GLY A 37 -4.50 22.96 -0.80
CA GLY A 37 -5.51 22.43 0.11
C GLY A 37 -6.92 22.95 -0.26
N TRP A 38 -7.97 22.27 0.26
CA TRP A 38 -9.34 22.59 -0.15
C TRP A 38 -10.29 22.52 1.06
N GLN A 39 -11.10 23.57 1.22
CA GLN A 39 -12.11 23.67 2.28
C GLN A 39 -13.49 23.29 1.74
N PHE A 40 -14.23 22.47 2.50
CA PHE A 40 -15.57 22.01 2.17
C PHE A 40 -16.48 22.10 3.39
N GLN A 41 -17.78 22.27 3.18
CA GLN A 41 -18.74 22.44 4.26
C GLN A 41 -19.26 21.10 4.80
N ARG A 42 -19.63 20.17 3.91
CA ARG A 42 -20.40 18.97 4.29
C ARG A 42 -19.74 17.67 3.89
N GLN A 43 -19.15 17.59 2.71
CA GLN A 43 -18.67 16.34 2.15
C GLN A 43 -17.41 16.57 1.28
N ALA A 44 -16.54 15.55 1.23
CA ALA A 44 -15.31 15.63 0.46
C ALA A 44 -14.83 14.26 0.00
N VAL A 45 -14.17 14.24 -1.17
CA VAL A 45 -13.48 13.09 -1.76
C VAL A 45 -12.06 13.51 -2.10
N ALA A 46 -11.08 12.72 -1.67
CA ALA A 46 -9.68 12.85 -2.06
C ALA A 46 -9.22 11.53 -2.69
N ALA A 47 -8.70 11.60 -3.91
CA ALA A 47 -8.23 10.43 -4.63
C ALA A 47 -7.04 10.77 -5.54
N ALA A 48 -6.35 9.75 -6.03
CA ALA A 48 -5.08 9.86 -6.73
C ALA A 48 -5.16 10.51 -8.12
N ASN A 49 -6.37 10.60 -8.71
CA ASN A 49 -6.57 11.17 -10.04
C ASN A 49 -7.80 12.10 -10.07
N PRO A 50 -7.74 13.25 -10.76
CA PRO A 50 -8.84 14.23 -10.81
C PRO A 50 -10.16 13.65 -11.33
N LEU A 51 -10.13 12.79 -12.35
CA LEU A 51 -11.33 12.17 -12.93
C LEU A 51 -12.00 11.22 -11.94
N ALA A 52 -11.19 10.44 -11.21
CA ALA A 52 -11.69 9.56 -10.17
C ALA A 52 -12.28 10.34 -8.99
N THR A 53 -11.61 11.43 -8.59
CA THR A 53 -12.11 12.31 -7.52
C THR A 53 -13.45 12.94 -7.90
N GLU A 54 -13.60 13.40 -9.15
CA GLU A 54 -14.85 13.99 -9.65
C GLU A 54 -15.99 12.96 -9.69
N ALA A 55 -15.70 11.71 -10.11
CA ALA A 55 -16.71 10.65 -10.07
C ALA A 55 -17.25 10.42 -8.65
N GLY A 56 -16.38 10.34 -7.65
CA GLY A 56 -16.80 10.24 -6.25
C GLY A 56 -17.62 11.42 -5.77
N ALA A 57 -17.19 12.65 -6.10
CA ALA A 57 -17.92 13.87 -5.76
C ALA A 57 -19.31 13.92 -6.44
N GLN A 58 -19.42 13.45 -7.68
CA GLN A 58 -20.69 13.32 -8.39
C GLN A 58 -21.64 12.38 -7.66
N ILE A 59 -21.17 11.21 -7.23
CA ILE A 59 -21.96 10.25 -6.47
C ILE A 59 -22.43 10.85 -5.14
N LEU A 60 -21.57 11.58 -4.42
CA LEU A 60 -21.99 12.27 -3.18
C LEU A 60 -23.06 13.34 -3.45
N ARG A 61 -22.93 14.13 -4.53
CA ARG A 61 -23.95 15.14 -4.92
C ARG A 61 -25.31 14.49 -5.27
N GLN A 62 -25.32 13.26 -5.74
CA GLN A 62 -26.52 12.47 -6.01
C GLN A 62 -27.13 11.84 -4.75
N GLY A 63 -26.58 12.11 -3.55
CA GLY A 63 -27.05 11.57 -2.28
C GLY A 63 -26.44 10.22 -1.90
N GLY A 64 -25.42 9.77 -2.60
CA GLY A 64 -24.68 8.54 -2.29
C GLY A 64 -23.95 8.61 -0.94
N SER A 65 -23.68 7.45 -0.37
CA SER A 65 -22.87 7.29 0.84
C SER A 65 -21.38 7.42 0.53
N ALA A 66 -20.57 7.51 1.60
CA ALA A 66 -19.10 7.45 1.46
C ALA A 66 -18.63 6.16 0.78
N VAL A 67 -19.33 5.03 1.02
CA VAL A 67 -19.02 3.74 0.36
C VAL A 67 -19.40 3.79 -1.11
N ASP A 68 -20.56 4.33 -1.48
CA ASP A 68 -20.96 4.48 -2.90
C ASP A 68 -19.94 5.32 -3.68
N ALA A 69 -19.51 6.44 -3.10
CA ALA A 69 -18.48 7.28 -3.71
C ALA A 69 -17.14 6.54 -3.88
N ALA A 70 -16.72 5.77 -2.86
CA ALA A 70 -15.49 4.99 -2.92
C ALA A 70 -15.53 3.91 -4.02
N VAL A 71 -16.70 3.27 -4.25
CA VAL A 71 -16.90 2.32 -5.37
C VAL A 71 -16.69 3.03 -6.70
N ALA A 72 -17.35 4.17 -6.93
CA ALA A 72 -17.23 4.91 -8.20
C ALA A 72 -15.79 5.39 -8.44
N VAL A 73 -15.12 5.90 -7.41
CA VAL A 73 -13.70 6.29 -7.48
C VAL A 73 -12.83 5.10 -7.90
N GLN A 74 -13.02 3.93 -7.27
CA GLN A 74 -12.24 2.72 -7.58
C GLN A 74 -12.46 2.26 -9.02
N MET A 75 -13.69 2.31 -9.53
CA MET A 75 -13.97 1.91 -10.92
C MET A 75 -13.27 2.85 -11.91
N VAL A 76 -13.26 4.16 -11.64
CA VAL A 76 -12.54 5.12 -12.48
C VAL A 76 -11.03 4.96 -12.35
N LEU A 77 -10.48 4.71 -11.14
CA LEU A 77 -9.05 4.45 -10.96
C LEU A 77 -8.56 3.23 -11.76
N THR A 78 -9.38 2.18 -11.90
CA THR A 78 -9.06 1.03 -12.77
C THR A 78 -8.76 1.46 -14.21
N LEU A 79 -9.37 2.54 -14.67
CA LEU A 79 -9.19 3.09 -16.03
C LEU A 79 -8.03 4.07 -16.11
N VAL A 80 -7.98 5.07 -15.20
CA VAL A 80 -7.08 6.23 -15.30
C VAL A 80 -5.76 6.07 -14.52
N GLU A 81 -5.70 5.14 -13.56
CA GLU A 81 -4.50 4.72 -12.85
C GLU A 81 -4.29 3.19 -12.90
N PRO A 82 -4.34 2.58 -14.10
CA PRO A 82 -4.26 1.14 -14.25
C PRO A 82 -2.94 0.55 -13.75
N GLN A 83 -1.90 1.38 -13.66
CA GLN A 83 -0.59 0.99 -13.14
C GLN A 83 -0.56 0.78 -11.61
N SER A 84 -1.57 1.25 -10.87
CA SER A 84 -1.52 1.28 -9.41
C SER A 84 -2.57 0.39 -8.74
N SER A 85 -3.79 0.33 -9.29
CA SER A 85 -4.92 -0.39 -8.70
C SER A 85 -5.98 -0.75 -9.74
N GLY A 86 -6.89 -1.65 -9.39
CA GLY A 86 -7.97 -2.00 -10.29
C GLY A 86 -8.80 -3.19 -9.82
N ILE A 87 -9.80 -3.54 -10.65
CA ILE A 87 -10.72 -4.65 -10.39
C ILE A 87 -10.02 -6.02 -10.39
N GLY A 88 -8.83 -6.13 -11.00
CA GLY A 88 -7.99 -7.33 -10.99
C GLY A 88 -7.11 -7.47 -9.75
N GLY A 89 -7.27 -6.63 -8.74
CA GLY A 89 -6.47 -6.56 -7.52
C GLY A 89 -7.26 -6.74 -6.23
N GLY A 90 -6.67 -6.23 -5.14
CA GLY A 90 -7.26 -6.26 -3.80
C GLY A 90 -7.27 -4.91 -3.11
N ALA A 91 -7.91 -4.87 -1.94
CA ALA A 91 -8.06 -3.64 -1.19
C ALA A 91 -8.35 -3.88 0.30
N PHE A 92 -8.07 -2.85 1.11
CA PHE A 92 -8.54 -2.73 2.48
C PHE A 92 -9.37 -1.46 2.64
N LEU A 93 -10.58 -1.58 3.18
CA LEU A 93 -11.49 -0.47 3.40
C LEU A 93 -11.81 -0.34 4.89
N MET A 94 -11.54 0.84 5.46
CA MET A 94 -12.03 1.26 6.77
C MET A 94 -13.27 2.11 6.58
N HIS A 95 -14.33 1.81 7.31
CA HIS A 95 -15.59 2.54 7.27
C HIS A 95 -16.03 3.02 8.64
N TRP A 96 -16.42 4.27 8.75
CA TRP A 96 -17.11 4.85 9.90
C TRP A 96 -18.58 5.09 9.53
N ASP A 97 -19.50 4.38 10.16
CA ASP A 97 -20.94 4.46 9.87
C ASP A 97 -21.67 5.55 10.66
N GLY A 98 -20.94 6.28 11.54
CA GLY A 98 -21.48 7.25 12.50
C GLY A 98 -21.53 6.70 13.93
N GLN A 99 -21.31 5.41 14.13
CA GLN A 99 -21.34 4.74 15.45
C GLN A 99 -20.14 3.82 15.67
N ARG A 100 -19.76 3.01 14.67
CA ARG A 100 -18.67 2.03 14.76
C ARG A 100 -17.73 2.10 13.57
N VAL A 101 -16.49 1.68 13.80
CA VAL A 101 -15.49 1.51 12.76
C VAL A 101 -15.51 0.05 12.31
N GLN A 102 -15.62 -0.18 11.01
CA GLN A 102 -15.60 -1.49 10.37
C GLN A 102 -14.41 -1.59 9.42
N ALA A 103 -13.86 -2.78 9.24
CA ALA A 103 -12.76 -3.07 8.34
C ALA A 103 -13.18 -4.16 7.34
N PHE A 104 -13.17 -3.85 6.04
CA PHE A 104 -13.52 -4.79 4.98
C PHE A 104 -12.26 -5.24 4.24
N ASP A 105 -12.03 -6.56 4.22
CA ASP A 105 -10.85 -7.22 3.66
C ASP A 105 -11.16 -7.80 2.29
N GLY A 106 -10.63 -7.15 1.26
CA GLY A 106 -10.62 -7.60 -0.12
C GLY A 106 -9.22 -8.01 -0.59
N ARG A 107 -8.31 -8.40 0.35
CA ARG A 107 -6.97 -8.86 0.01
C ARG A 107 -7.03 -10.14 -0.81
N GLU A 108 -6.15 -10.27 -1.77
CA GLU A 108 -6.01 -11.47 -2.59
C GLU A 108 -5.69 -12.70 -1.74
N THR A 109 -6.12 -13.87 -2.19
CA THR A 109 -5.72 -15.13 -1.60
C THR A 109 -4.82 -15.92 -2.56
N ALA A 110 -3.91 -16.71 -2.00
CA ALA A 110 -3.16 -17.68 -2.80
C ALA A 110 -4.12 -18.75 -3.35
N PRO A 111 -3.98 -19.16 -4.63
CA PRO A 111 -4.72 -20.29 -5.17
C PRO A 111 -4.53 -21.57 -4.37
N ALA A 112 -5.52 -22.46 -4.37
CA ALA A 112 -5.48 -23.73 -3.64
C ALA A 112 -4.33 -24.65 -4.08
N ALA A 113 -3.88 -24.55 -5.32
CA ALA A 113 -2.76 -25.31 -5.85
C ALA A 113 -1.39 -24.66 -5.60
N ALA A 114 -1.32 -23.47 -5.01
CA ALA A 114 -0.06 -22.78 -4.69
C ALA A 114 0.47 -23.24 -3.34
N ASP A 115 1.79 -23.40 -3.26
CA ASP A 115 2.51 -23.84 -2.05
C ASP A 115 3.75 -22.96 -1.78
N GLU A 116 4.43 -23.19 -0.66
CA GLU A 116 5.59 -22.38 -0.25
C GLU A 116 6.75 -22.42 -1.26
N ALA A 117 6.81 -23.38 -2.17
CA ALA A 117 7.85 -23.50 -3.18
C ALA A 117 7.52 -22.72 -4.49
N LEU A 118 6.36 -22.04 -4.56
CA LEU A 118 5.89 -21.37 -5.79
C LEU A 118 6.96 -20.46 -6.42
N PHE A 119 7.74 -19.76 -5.62
CA PHE A 119 8.78 -18.82 -6.06
C PHE A 119 10.20 -19.36 -5.90
N LEU A 120 10.37 -20.67 -5.70
CA LEU A 120 11.68 -21.29 -5.68
C LEU A 120 12.08 -21.78 -7.06
N GLN A 121 13.36 -21.65 -7.37
CA GLN A 121 14.01 -22.25 -8.53
C GLN A 121 14.29 -23.74 -8.25
N PRO A 122 14.63 -24.56 -9.29
CA PRO A 122 14.96 -25.96 -9.08
C PRO A 122 16.14 -26.22 -8.12
N ASP A 123 17.03 -25.24 -7.93
CA ASP A 123 18.14 -25.31 -6.97
C ASP A 123 17.75 -24.90 -5.54
N GLY A 124 16.45 -24.65 -5.29
CA GLY A 124 15.91 -24.24 -4.02
C GLY A 124 16.08 -22.76 -3.66
N LYS A 125 16.73 -21.98 -4.52
CA LYS A 125 16.90 -20.53 -4.29
C LYS A 125 15.66 -19.75 -4.72
N PRO A 126 15.38 -18.60 -4.09
CA PRO A 126 14.32 -17.70 -4.54
C PRO A 126 14.53 -17.25 -6.00
N MET A 127 13.46 -17.12 -6.74
CA MET A 127 13.50 -16.51 -8.07
C MET A 127 13.93 -15.04 -7.97
N PRO A 128 14.63 -14.50 -8.99
CA PRO A 128 14.81 -13.07 -9.14
C PRO A 128 13.44 -12.37 -9.13
N PHE A 129 13.31 -11.29 -8.36
CA PHE A 129 12.01 -10.66 -8.08
C PHE A 129 11.20 -10.34 -9.35
N ILE A 130 11.82 -9.69 -10.34
CA ILE A 130 11.11 -9.35 -11.59
C ILE A 130 10.60 -10.59 -12.36
N LYS A 131 11.32 -11.71 -12.28
CA LYS A 131 10.88 -12.98 -12.88
C LYS A 131 9.74 -13.61 -12.09
N ALA A 132 9.67 -13.37 -10.78
CA ALA A 132 8.54 -13.77 -9.96
C ALA A 132 7.28 -12.93 -10.29
N VAL A 133 7.44 -11.63 -10.54
CA VAL A 133 6.36 -10.67 -10.79
C VAL A 133 5.67 -10.89 -12.13
N VAL A 134 6.43 -10.98 -13.24
CA VAL A 134 5.86 -10.99 -14.60
C VAL A 134 5.24 -12.34 -14.95
N GLY A 135 3.95 -12.35 -15.26
CA GLY A 135 3.22 -13.54 -15.70
C GLY A 135 2.20 -14.06 -14.68
N GLY A 136 1.59 -15.20 -14.99
CA GLY A 136 0.47 -15.76 -14.22
C GLY A 136 0.82 -16.26 -12.82
N ARG A 137 2.09 -16.66 -12.58
CA ARG A 137 2.54 -17.23 -11.30
C ARG A 137 2.28 -16.34 -10.11
N SER A 138 2.40 -15.03 -10.29
CA SER A 138 2.26 -14.04 -9.23
C SER A 138 0.81 -13.62 -8.96
N VAL A 139 -0.13 -14.03 -9.80
CA VAL A 139 -1.53 -13.59 -9.71
C VAL A 139 -2.25 -14.28 -8.57
N GLY A 140 -2.67 -13.50 -7.57
CA GLY A 140 -3.58 -13.92 -6.52
C GLY A 140 -5.04 -13.78 -6.93
N VAL A 141 -5.92 -14.47 -6.21
CA VAL A 141 -7.38 -14.39 -6.46
C VAL A 141 -7.84 -12.97 -6.14
N PRO A 142 -8.35 -12.19 -7.12
CA PRO A 142 -8.71 -10.80 -6.90
C PRO A 142 -9.89 -10.65 -5.94
N GLY A 143 -9.83 -9.65 -5.06
CA GLY A 143 -10.83 -9.48 -4.01
C GLY A 143 -11.49 -8.11 -3.95
N ALA A 144 -10.95 -7.10 -4.65
CA ALA A 144 -11.41 -5.71 -4.54
C ALA A 144 -12.91 -5.54 -4.81
N VAL A 145 -13.43 -6.10 -5.91
CA VAL A 145 -14.84 -5.94 -6.29
C VAL A 145 -15.77 -6.65 -5.30
N ARG A 146 -15.42 -7.87 -4.86
CA ARG A 146 -16.24 -8.61 -3.89
C ARG A 146 -16.28 -7.91 -2.53
N MET A 147 -15.19 -7.29 -2.11
CA MET A 147 -15.14 -6.48 -0.88
C MET A 147 -15.96 -5.19 -1.02
N LEU A 148 -15.86 -4.48 -2.13
CA LEU A 148 -16.65 -3.28 -2.39
C LEU A 148 -18.15 -3.58 -2.43
N GLU A 149 -18.56 -4.70 -3.05
CA GLU A 149 -19.96 -5.15 -3.04
C GLU A 149 -20.44 -5.49 -1.63
N LEU A 150 -19.61 -6.17 -0.82
CA LEU A 150 -19.95 -6.47 0.57
C LEU A 150 -20.18 -5.19 1.38
N ALA A 151 -19.29 -4.21 1.27
CA ALA A 151 -19.40 -2.93 1.96
C ALA A 151 -20.61 -2.11 1.44
N GLN A 152 -20.85 -2.11 0.13
CA GLN A 152 -21.96 -1.37 -0.47
C GLN A 152 -23.33 -1.96 -0.10
N ARG A 153 -23.46 -3.27 -0.03
CA ARG A 153 -24.69 -3.93 0.44
C ARG A 153 -25.08 -3.53 1.87
N GLN A 154 -24.10 -3.25 2.72
CA GLN A 154 -24.34 -2.85 4.12
C GLN A 154 -24.56 -1.34 4.28
N HIS A 155 -23.86 -0.52 3.47
CA HIS A 155 -23.74 0.92 3.70
C HIS A 155 -24.05 1.80 2.49
N GLY A 156 -24.32 1.20 1.34
CA GLY A 156 -24.73 1.93 0.13
C GLY A 156 -26.13 2.54 0.24
N ARG A 157 -26.35 3.57 -0.54
CA ARG A 157 -27.64 4.28 -0.66
C ARG A 157 -28.15 4.31 -2.09
N LEU A 158 -27.23 4.34 -3.05
CA LEU A 158 -27.57 4.34 -4.47
C LEU A 158 -27.55 2.91 -5.02
N PRO A 159 -28.30 2.64 -6.10
CA PRO A 159 -28.23 1.37 -6.78
C PRO A 159 -26.80 1.05 -7.23
N TRP A 160 -26.35 -0.19 -7.00
CA TRP A 160 -25.01 -0.65 -7.35
C TRP A 160 -24.60 -0.29 -8.79
N ALA A 161 -25.48 -0.54 -9.76
CA ALA A 161 -25.20 -0.28 -11.18
C ALA A 161 -24.88 1.19 -11.47
N GLN A 162 -25.52 2.13 -10.77
CA GLN A 162 -25.30 3.57 -10.95
C GLN A 162 -23.87 4.00 -10.65
N LEU A 163 -23.20 3.30 -9.72
CA LEU A 163 -21.84 3.62 -9.29
C LEU A 163 -20.79 3.36 -10.37
N PHE A 164 -21.14 2.60 -11.40
CA PHE A 164 -20.25 2.24 -12.52
C PHE A 164 -20.36 3.20 -13.71
N GLU A 165 -21.44 3.96 -13.79
CA GLU A 165 -21.72 4.85 -14.93
C GLU A 165 -20.59 5.82 -15.24
N PRO A 166 -19.96 6.53 -14.27
CA PRO A 166 -18.85 7.43 -14.58
C PRO A 166 -17.66 6.72 -15.24
N ALA A 167 -17.30 5.53 -14.77
CA ALA A 167 -16.20 4.76 -15.32
C ALA A 167 -16.53 4.19 -16.71
N ILE A 168 -17.75 3.71 -16.91
CA ILE A 168 -18.21 3.19 -18.21
C ILE A 168 -18.19 4.31 -19.25
N GLN A 169 -18.72 5.49 -18.93
CA GLN A 169 -18.73 6.63 -19.83
C GLN A 169 -17.31 7.06 -20.21
N LEU A 170 -16.40 7.18 -19.24
CA LEU A 170 -15.01 7.50 -19.50
C LEU A 170 -14.30 6.44 -20.35
N ALA A 171 -14.58 5.15 -20.11
CA ALA A 171 -14.00 4.06 -20.90
C ALA A 171 -14.44 4.10 -22.37
N GLU A 172 -15.69 4.48 -22.64
CA GLU A 172 -16.25 4.56 -24.00
C GLU A 172 -15.87 5.83 -24.73
N GLN A 173 -15.99 6.99 -24.04
CA GLN A 173 -15.72 8.28 -24.63
C GLN A 173 -14.20 8.58 -24.70
N GLY A 174 -13.42 7.93 -23.84
CA GLY A 174 -11.99 8.08 -23.70
C GLY A 174 -11.61 9.16 -22.67
N PHE A 175 -10.45 8.99 -22.10
CA PHE A 175 -9.78 9.90 -21.16
C PHE A 175 -8.41 10.28 -21.73
N GLU A 176 -7.85 11.39 -21.26
CA GLU A 176 -6.52 11.83 -21.68
C GLU A 176 -5.43 11.07 -20.91
N VAL A 177 -4.42 10.57 -21.64
CA VAL A 177 -3.22 9.98 -21.04
C VAL A 177 -2.53 11.04 -20.19
N SER A 178 -2.38 10.76 -18.89
CA SER A 178 -1.75 11.68 -17.96
C SER A 178 -0.23 11.68 -18.07
N PRO A 179 0.47 12.75 -17.62
CA PRO A 179 1.92 12.78 -17.54
C PRO A 179 2.52 11.59 -16.78
N ARG A 180 1.85 11.18 -15.68
CA ARG A 180 2.30 10.04 -14.86
C ARG A 180 2.17 8.71 -15.60
N LEU A 181 1.02 8.44 -16.21
CA LEU A 181 0.80 7.22 -16.99
C LEU A 181 1.82 7.13 -18.13
N HIS A 182 2.01 8.21 -18.89
CA HIS A 182 2.99 8.26 -19.98
C HIS A 182 4.43 7.98 -19.48
N THR A 183 4.85 8.62 -18.39
CA THR A 183 6.19 8.43 -17.81
C THR A 183 6.43 6.98 -17.41
N LEU A 184 5.47 6.34 -16.75
CA LEU A 184 5.58 4.95 -16.33
C LEU A 184 5.60 3.97 -17.51
N LEU A 185 4.77 4.21 -18.52
CA LEU A 185 4.77 3.41 -19.76
C LEU A 185 6.09 3.56 -20.53
N SER A 186 6.74 4.73 -20.47
CA SER A 186 7.99 4.99 -21.20
C SER A 186 9.17 4.14 -20.70
N THR A 187 9.14 3.73 -19.43
CA THR A 187 10.17 2.90 -18.81
C THR A 187 9.80 1.41 -18.74
N GLU A 188 8.54 1.08 -19.05
CA GLU A 188 8.02 -0.29 -18.93
C GLU A 188 8.27 -1.09 -20.20
N THR A 189 8.96 -2.23 -20.05
CA THR A 189 9.32 -3.10 -21.18
C THR A 189 8.59 -4.44 -21.15
N ALA A 190 8.30 -4.98 -19.97
CA ALA A 190 7.67 -6.28 -19.83
C ALA A 190 6.19 -6.27 -20.24
N LEU A 191 5.50 -5.15 -20.02
CA LEU A 191 4.09 -4.98 -20.43
C LEU A 191 3.90 -5.14 -21.95
N LYS A 192 4.91 -4.83 -22.76
CA LYS A 192 4.89 -5.01 -24.22
C LYS A 192 4.89 -6.48 -24.67
N GLN A 193 5.16 -7.41 -23.77
CA GLN A 193 5.11 -8.84 -24.06
C GLN A 193 3.68 -9.38 -24.05
N ASP A 194 2.74 -8.71 -23.37
CA ASP A 194 1.31 -9.00 -23.42
C ASP A 194 0.70 -8.29 -24.64
N LYS A 195 0.16 -9.05 -25.57
CA LYS A 195 -0.38 -8.53 -26.83
C LYS A 195 -1.54 -7.54 -26.62
N GLN A 196 -2.39 -7.79 -25.62
CA GLN A 196 -3.53 -6.93 -25.32
C GLN A 196 -3.06 -5.59 -24.74
N ALA A 197 -2.12 -5.62 -23.81
CA ALA A 197 -1.53 -4.43 -23.21
C ALA A 197 -0.71 -3.62 -24.23
N LEU A 198 0.06 -4.29 -25.10
CA LEU A 198 0.82 -3.63 -26.17
C LEU A 198 -0.13 -2.87 -27.11
N ALA A 199 -1.20 -3.52 -27.57
CA ALA A 199 -2.17 -2.89 -28.47
C ALA A 199 -2.93 -1.72 -27.83
N TYR A 200 -3.07 -1.72 -26.51
CA TYR A 200 -3.83 -0.71 -25.79
C TYR A 200 -2.99 0.50 -25.39
N PHE A 201 -1.81 0.29 -24.81
CA PHE A 201 -1.00 1.35 -24.21
C PHE A 201 0.04 1.98 -25.16
N PHE A 202 0.30 1.34 -26.30
CA PHE A 202 1.38 1.76 -27.20
C PHE A 202 0.87 1.92 -28.65
N ASP A 203 1.55 2.77 -29.40
CA ASP A 203 1.33 2.95 -30.83
C ASP A 203 1.93 1.82 -31.69
N ALA A 204 1.81 1.92 -33.00
CA ALA A 204 2.30 0.91 -33.94
C ALA A 204 3.83 0.72 -33.90
N GLU A 205 4.57 1.74 -33.47
CA GLU A 205 6.03 1.71 -33.29
C GLU A 205 6.43 1.21 -31.90
N GLY A 206 5.47 0.86 -31.04
CA GLY A 206 5.69 0.42 -29.67
C GLY A 206 6.11 1.54 -28.70
N LYS A 207 5.80 2.80 -29.03
CA LYS A 207 5.97 3.95 -28.16
C LYS A 207 4.69 4.15 -27.32
N PRO A 208 4.80 4.57 -26.05
CA PRO A 208 3.61 4.86 -25.26
C PRO A 208 2.82 6.02 -25.88
N TRP A 209 1.50 5.96 -25.81
CA TRP A 209 0.67 7.07 -26.24
C TRP A 209 1.10 8.39 -25.57
N PRO A 210 1.20 9.50 -26.29
CA PRO A 210 1.66 10.77 -25.73
C PRO A 210 0.67 11.34 -24.71
N VAL A 211 1.16 12.19 -23.82
CA VAL A 211 0.32 12.95 -22.89
C VAL A 211 -0.77 13.70 -23.66
N GLY A 212 -2.01 13.63 -23.19
CA GLY A 212 -3.18 14.21 -23.84
C GLY A 212 -3.82 13.34 -24.92
N HIS A 213 -3.20 12.22 -25.32
CA HIS A 213 -3.86 11.27 -26.23
C HIS A 213 -5.16 10.74 -25.59
N ARG A 214 -6.24 10.75 -26.38
CA ARG A 214 -7.55 10.25 -25.92
C ARG A 214 -7.61 8.74 -26.05
N LEU A 215 -7.45 8.05 -24.94
CA LEU A 215 -7.42 6.60 -24.84
C LEU A 215 -8.81 6.04 -24.48
N ARG A 216 -9.37 5.15 -25.30
CA ARG A 216 -10.66 4.48 -25.06
C ARG A 216 -10.43 3.03 -24.64
N ASN A 217 -11.30 2.52 -23.78
CA ASN A 217 -11.19 1.16 -23.24
C ASN A 217 -12.53 0.41 -23.33
N PRO A 218 -12.98 0.04 -24.54
CA PRO A 218 -14.28 -0.62 -24.72
C PRO A 218 -14.36 -1.99 -24.04
N ALA A 219 -13.25 -2.74 -23.93
CA ALA A 219 -13.23 -3.99 -23.20
C ALA A 219 -13.52 -3.80 -21.71
N LEU A 220 -12.87 -2.80 -21.06
CA LEU A 220 -13.18 -2.48 -19.67
C LEU A 220 -14.61 -1.99 -19.50
N ALA A 221 -15.15 -1.20 -20.42
CA ALA A 221 -16.55 -0.78 -20.39
C ALA A 221 -17.51 -1.98 -20.39
N ALA A 222 -17.24 -2.98 -21.21
CA ALA A 222 -18.03 -4.23 -21.25
C ALA A 222 -17.94 -5.01 -19.93
N VAL A 223 -16.75 -5.15 -19.37
CA VAL A 223 -16.53 -5.80 -18.06
C VAL A 223 -17.23 -5.04 -16.94
N LEU A 224 -17.12 -3.71 -16.89
CA LEU A 224 -17.79 -2.88 -15.88
C LEU A 224 -19.32 -2.96 -15.97
N ARG A 225 -19.90 -3.02 -17.17
CA ARG A 225 -21.34 -3.28 -17.34
C ARG A 225 -21.75 -4.64 -16.80
N ALA A 226 -20.97 -5.68 -17.06
CA ALA A 226 -21.26 -7.01 -16.53
C ALA A 226 -21.22 -7.00 -14.98
N ILE A 227 -20.27 -6.31 -14.37
CA ILE A 227 -20.18 -6.14 -12.91
C ILE A 227 -21.35 -5.29 -12.39
N ALA A 228 -21.70 -4.21 -13.07
CA ALA A 228 -22.84 -3.35 -12.69
C ALA A 228 -24.17 -4.15 -12.67
N GLN A 229 -24.36 -5.08 -13.60
CA GLN A 229 -25.58 -5.89 -13.72
C GLN A 229 -25.58 -7.12 -12.80
N ARG A 230 -24.45 -7.81 -12.63
CA ARG A 230 -24.35 -9.10 -11.95
C ARG A 230 -23.63 -9.06 -10.61
N GLY A 231 -23.16 -7.89 -10.18
CA GLY A 231 -22.29 -7.75 -9.01
C GLY A 231 -20.92 -8.40 -9.25
N SER A 232 -20.23 -8.71 -8.16
CA SER A 232 -18.92 -9.37 -8.18
C SER A 232 -18.97 -10.78 -8.81
N ALA A 233 -20.14 -11.39 -8.90
CA ALA A 233 -20.34 -12.67 -9.58
C ALA A 233 -19.87 -12.64 -11.04
N ALA A 234 -19.88 -11.48 -11.70
CA ALA A 234 -19.37 -11.32 -13.06
C ALA A 234 -17.88 -11.70 -13.21
N LEU A 235 -17.08 -11.46 -12.17
CA LEU A 235 -15.63 -11.80 -12.13
C LEU A 235 -15.35 -13.16 -11.49
N HIS A 236 -16.21 -13.63 -10.58
CA HIS A 236 -15.88 -14.77 -9.72
C HIS A 236 -16.62 -16.05 -10.07
N GLU A 237 -17.86 -15.93 -10.59
CA GLU A 237 -18.62 -17.11 -10.99
C GLU A 237 -18.32 -17.53 -12.44
N PRO A 238 -18.56 -18.79 -12.81
CA PRO A 238 -18.32 -19.26 -14.16
C PRO A 238 -18.97 -18.36 -15.23
N GLY A 239 -18.17 -17.95 -16.21
CA GLY A 239 -18.56 -17.04 -17.27
C GLY A 239 -17.37 -16.59 -18.10
N THR A 240 -17.62 -15.81 -19.14
CA THR A 240 -16.59 -15.40 -20.10
C THR A 240 -15.44 -14.63 -19.44
N ILE A 241 -15.76 -13.70 -18.51
CA ILE A 241 -14.76 -12.85 -17.84
C ILE A 241 -13.86 -13.72 -16.94
N ALA A 242 -14.46 -14.59 -16.12
CA ALA A 242 -13.72 -15.48 -15.25
C ALA A 242 -12.85 -16.48 -16.04
N ALA A 243 -13.39 -17.02 -17.14
CA ALA A 243 -12.67 -17.95 -18.02
C ALA A 243 -11.47 -17.28 -18.70
N ASP A 244 -11.62 -16.03 -19.18
CA ASP A 244 -10.49 -15.27 -19.75
C ASP A 244 -9.41 -15.00 -18.68
N LEU A 245 -9.80 -14.54 -17.49
CA LEU A 245 -8.86 -14.30 -16.38
C LEU A 245 -8.05 -15.57 -16.07
N VAL A 246 -8.72 -16.70 -15.86
CA VAL A 246 -8.06 -18.00 -15.59
C VAL A 246 -7.15 -18.40 -16.75
N GLY A 247 -7.63 -18.26 -17.98
CA GLY A 247 -6.87 -18.57 -19.19
C GLY A 247 -5.60 -17.73 -19.32
N ARG A 248 -5.68 -16.43 -19.06
CA ARG A 248 -4.50 -15.52 -19.06
C ARG A 248 -3.45 -15.94 -18.04
N VAL A 249 -3.90 -16.32 -16.85
CA VAL A 249 -3.01 -16.76 -15.77
C VAL A 249 -2.34 -18.10 -16.07
N GLN A 250 -3.13 -19.11 -16.49
CA GLN A 250 -2.63 -20.47 -16.68
C GLN A 250 -1.81 -20.65 -17.95
N ASN A 251 -2.11 -19.90 -19.02
CA ASN A 251 -1.49 -20.08 -20.33
C ASN A 251 -0.35 -19.12 -20.62
N HIS A 252 0.19 -18.39 -19.63
CA HIS A 252 1.35 -17.53 -19.83
C HIS A 252 2.59 -18.37 -20.18
N ALA A 253 3.16 -18.14 -21.37
CA ALA A 253 4.18 -19.02 -21.96
C ALA A 253 5.46 -19.17 -21.09
N GLY A 254 5.90 -18.10 -20.42
CA GLY A 254 7.15 -18.11 -19.64
C GLY A 254 6.96 -18.33 -18.13
N ASN A 255 5.78 -18.05 -17.59
CA ASN A 255 5.55 -18.08 -16.15
C ASN A 255 4.06 -18.32 -15.82
N PRO A 256 3.53 -19.52 -16.12
CA PRO A 256 2.11 -19.84 -15.86
C PRO A 256 1.80 -19.85 -14.37
N GLY A 257 0.58 -19.42 -14.03
CA GLY A 257 0.06 -19.41 -12.67
C GLY A 257 -0.82 -20.61 -12.35
N ARG A 258 -1.30 -20.69 -11.10
CA ARG A 258 -2.07 -21.82 -10.58
C ARG A 258 -3.53 -21.46 -10.25
N LEU A 259 -3.97 -20.23 -10.54
CA LEU A 259 -5.34 -19.78 -10.27
C LEU A 259 -6.35 -20.54 -11.13
N THR A 260 -7.43 -21.00 -10.51
CA THR A 260 -8.49 -21.78 -11.14
C THR A 260 -9.85 -21.10 -10.99
N GLN A 261 -10.85 -21.57 -11.74
CA GLN A 261 -12.24 -21.13 -11.57
C GLN A 261 -12.77 -21.41 -10.15
N ALA A 262 -12.36 -22.55 -9.55
CA ALA A 262 -12.76 -22.88 -8.19
C ALA A 262 -12.21 -21.88 -7.16
N ASP A 263 -10.98 -21.37 -7.35
CA ASP A 263 -10.41 -20.34 -6.50
C ASP A 263 -11.20 -19.03 -6.61
N LEU A 264 -11.61 -18.63 -7.82
CA LEU A 264 -12.46 -17.46 -8.02
C LEU A 264 -13.80 -17.59 -7.32
N SER A 265 -14.53 -18.69 -7.56
CA SER A 265 -15.86 -18.93 -6.98
C SER A 265 -15.79 -19.07 -5.46
N GLY A 266 -14.73 -19.68 -4.93
CA GLY A 266 -14.52 -19.89 -3.50
C GLY A 266 -14.03 -18.66 -2.73
N TYR A 267 -13.61 -17.58 -3.41
CA TYR A 267 -13.12 -16.39 -2.73
C TYR A 267 -14.22 -15.70 -1.91
N GLN A 268 -13.87 -15.26 -0.71
CA GLN A 268 -14.75 -14.51 0.18
C GLN A 268 -14.06 -13.23 0.67
N ALA A 269 -14.70 -12.09 0.47
CA ALA A 269 -14.36 -10.88 1.18
C ALA A 269 -14.79 -11.01 2.65
N LEU A 270 -14.05 -10.41 3.57
CA LEU A 270 -14.30 -10.56 5.01
C LEU A 270 -14.55 -9.19 5.65
N GLU A 271 -15.47 -9.14 6.61
CA GLU A 271 -15.50 -8.07 7.61
C GLU A 271 -14.61 -8.49 8.78
N ARG A 272 -13.74 -7.57 9.23
CA ARG A 272 -12.82 -7.77 10.35
C ARG A 272 -13.08 -6.71 11.41
N GLU A 273 -12.70 -7.01 12.65
CA GLU A 273 -12.66 -6.01 13.70
C GLU A 273 -11.50 -5.04 13.45
N ALA A 274 -11.80 -3.74 13.39
CA ALA A 274 -10.78 -2.70 13.24
C ALA A 274 -9.93 -2.59 14.50
N LEU A 275 -8.63 -2.37 14.35
CA LEU A 275 -7.75 -2.06 15.48
C LEU A 275 -7.80 -0.56 15.78
N CYS A 276 -8.16 -0.20 17.01
CA CYS A 276 -8.25 1.19 17.43
C CYS A 276 -7.46 1.40 18.72
N HIS A 277 -6.49 2.32 18.69
CA HIS A 277 -5.62 2.61 19.83
C HIS A 277 -5.63 4.10 20.15
N VAL A 278 -5.53 4.43 21.44
CA VAL A 278 -5.52 5.82 21.89
C VAL A 278 -4.08 6.31 22.02
N TRP A 279 -3.75 7.37 21.31
CA TRP A 279 -2.46 8.04 21.40
C TRP A 279 -2.59 9.33 22.21
N ARG A 280 -1.69 9.50 23.20
CA ARG A 280 -1.61 10.67 24.10
C ARG A 280 -2.94 11.02 24.77
N ALA A 281 -3.74 10.03 25.14
CA ALA A 281 -5.06 10.17 25.77
C ALA A 281 -6.03 11.11 25.01
N ARG A 282 -5.73 11.48 23.78
CA ARG A 282 -6.48 12.47 23.00
C ARG A 282 -7.00 11.95 21.67
N TRP A 283 -6.20 11.16 20.97
CA TRP A 283 -6.55 10.71 19.63
C TRP A 283 -6.74 9.20 19.58
N ARG A 284 -7.93 8.75 19.21
CA ARG A 284 -8.20 7.36 18.89
C ARG A 284 -7.90 7.14 17.41
N ILE A 285 -6.84 6.42 17.12
CA ILE A 285 -6.39 6.09 15.77
C ILE A 285 -6.84 4.67 15.45
N CYS A 286 -7.64 4.51 14.41
CA CYS A 286 -8.17 3.23 13.95
C CYS A 286 -7.58 2.87 12.59
N GLY A 287 -7.15 1.62 12.42
CA GLY A 287 -6.60 1.12 11.19
C GLY A 287 -6.86 -0.36 10.98
N PHE A 288 -6.36 -0.88 9.86
CA PHE A 288 -6.66 -2.22 9.42
C PHE A 288 -5.85 -3.26 10.20
N PRO A 289 -6.49 -4.38 10.66
CA PRO A 289 -5.81 -5.47 11.35
C PRO A 289 -4.97 -6.32 10.38
N PRO A 290 -4.15 -7.27 10.89
CA PRO A 290 -3.51 -8.27 10.03
C PRO A 290 -4.54 -9.01 9.12
N PRO A 291 -4.18 -9.24 7.83
CA PRO A 291 -2.83 -9.31 7.29
C PRO A 291 -2.20 -7.95 6.95
N SER A 292 -2.85 -6.81 7.20
CA SER A 292 -2.14 -5.53 7.18
C SER A 292 -1.18 -5.44 8.36
N SER A 293 0.04 -4.99 8.08
CA SER A 293 1.03 -4.66 9.10
C SER A 293 1.01 -3.18 9.47
N GLY A 294 0.31 -2.36 8.67
CA GLY A 294 0.44 -0.93 8.71
C GLY A 294 0.08 -0.32 10.05
N HIS A 295 -1.13 -0.57 10.53
CA HIS A 295 -1.61 0.03 11.78
C HIS A 295 -0.76 -0.33 13.00
N LEU A 296 -0.45 -1.61 13.18
CA LEU A 296 0.37 -2.06 14.32
C LEU A 296 1.76 -1.42 14.29
N THR A 297 2.40 -1.38 13.11
CA THR A 297 3.75 -0.83 12.95
C THR A 297 3.76 0.70 13.20
N LEU A 298 2.81 1.44 12.64
CA LEU A 298 2.75 2.89 12.87
C LEU A 298 2.42 3.25 14.33
N MET A 299 1.51 2.49 14.99
CA MET A 299 1.21 2.71 16.41
C MET A 299 2.41 2.37 17.30
N GLN A 300 3.13 1.29 16.97
CA GLN A 300 4.36 0.93 17.66
C GLN A 300 5.40 2.04 17.55
N MET A 301 5.58 2.64 16.36
CA MET A 301 6.49 3.78 16.17
C MET A 301 6.07 4.98 17.02
N LEU A 302 4.78 5.36 17.02
CA LEU A 302 4.27 6.49 17.81
C LEU A 302 4.49 6.27 19.32
N TYR A 303 4.21 5.08 19.82
CA TYR A 303 4.38 4.74 21.22
C TYR A 303 5.85 4.63 21.63
N LEU A 304 6.73 4.12 20.76
CA LEU A 304 8.18 4.05 21.01
C LEU A 304 8.78 5.47 21.13
N MET A 305 8.38 6.39 20.24
CA MET A 305 8.81 7.78 20.30
C MET A 305 8.37 8.45 21.60
N ASP A 306 7.12 8.25 22.03
CA ASP A 306 6.63 8.79 23.30
C ASP A 306 7.33 8.14 24.51
N ALA A 307 7.57 6.83 24.50
CA ALA A 307 8.25 6.11 25.57
C ALA A 307 9.73 6.53 25.72
N LYS A 308 10.40 6.86 24.61
CA LYS A 308 11.78 7.40 24.64
C LYS A 308 11.81 8.86 25.07
N GLY A 309 10.77 9.62 24.76
CA GLY A 309 10.67 11.06 24.96
C GLY A 309 10.92 11.84 23.68
N MET A 310 9.90 12.60 23.26
CA MET A 310 9.99 13.46 22.07
C MET A 310 10.96 14.63 22.32
N PRO A 311 11.79 15.02 21.33
CA PRO A 311 12.62 16.21 21.45
C PRO A 311 11.76 17.47 21.60
N THR A 312 12.26 18.47 22.33
CA THR A 312 11.57 19.74 22.55
C THR A 312 11.30 20.47 21.24
N GLN A 313 12.30 20.51 20.36
CA GLN A 313 12.15 21.06 19.01
C GLN A 313 12.06 19.93 17.99
N GLN A 314 10.87 19.73 17.43
CA GLN A 314 10.61 18.65 16.48
C GLN A 314 10.74 19.11 15.03
N LEU A 315 10.43 20.38 14.76
CA LEU A 315 10.54 21.00 13.43
C LEU A 315 11.47 22.21 13.48
N ALA A 316 12.25 22.43 12.42
CA ALA A 316 13.03 23.63 12.16
C ALA A 316 12.92 24.01 10.69
N GLY A 317 12.56 25.25 10.39
CA GLY A 317 12.36 25.69 9.00
C GLY A 317 11.30 24.86 8.22
N GLY A 318 10.28 24.33 8.91
CA GLY A 318 9.20 23.55 8.31
C GLY A 318 9.55 22.08 8.01
N VAL A 319 10.72 21.59 8.45
CA VAL A 319 11.13 20.19 8.28
C VAL A 319 11.52 19.58 9.62
N PRO A 320 11.43 18.24 9.81
CA PRO A 320 11.87 17.58 11.03
C PRO A 320 13.35 17.82 11.31
N THR A 321 13.68 18.08 12.60
CA THR A 321 15.05 18.23 13.05
C THR A 321 15.83 16.92 12.99
N ALA A 322 17.16 16.97 12.99
CA ALA A 322 17.98 15.76 13.03
C ALA A 322 17.70 14.89 14.26
N GLU A 323 17.39 15.49 15.40
CA GLU A 323 17.01 14.77 16.63
C GLU A 323 15.67 14.04 16.46
N MET A 324 14.68 14.71 15.86
CA MET A 324 13.40 14.09 15.57
C MET A 324 13.53 12.95 14.56
N LEU A 325 14.34 13.15 13.50
CA LEU A 325 14.63 12.12 12.49
C LEU A 325 15.37 10.91 13.09
N HIS A 326 16.32 11.15 14.00
CA HIS A 326 17.00 10.07 14.71
C HIS A 326 15.99 9.26 15.52
N LEU A 327 15.22 9.89 16.41
CA LEU A 327 14.21 9.20 17.22
C LEU A 327 13.20 8.43 16.37
N TYR A 328 12.72 9.05 15.28
CA TYR A 328 11.78 8.45 14.37
C TYR A 328 12.35 7.19 13.68
N THR A 329 13.55 7.30 13.12
CA THR A 329 14.14 6.19 12.35
C THR A 329 14.61 5.04 13.25
N GLU A 330 15.07 5.32 14.49
CA GLU A 330 15.38 4.30 15.47
C GLU A 330 14.09 3.57 15.93
N SER A 331 13.01 4.31 16.18
CA SER A 331 11.70 3.72 16.48
C SER A 331 11.17 2.87 15.32
N ALA A 332 11.38 3.33 14.08
CA ALA A 332 11.01 2.59 12.88
C ALA A 332 11.79 1.27 12.76
N ARG A 333 13.12 1.25 13.00
CA ARG A 333 13.93 0.03 12.96
C ARG A 333 13.38 -1.04 13.89
N LEU A 334 13.03 -0.65 15.12
CA LEU A 334 12.45 -1.56 16.12
C LEU A 334 11.09 -2.12 15.65
N ALA A 335 10.21 -1.26 15.15
CA ALA A 335 8.88 -1.64 14.71
C ALA A 335 8.91 -2.50 13.43
N PHE A 336 9.79 -2.18 12.47
CA PHE A 336 9.93 -2.97 11.24
C PHE A 336 10.61 -4.32 11.49
N ALA A 337 11.49 -4.44 12.49
CA ALA A 337 12.03 -5.73 12.90
C ALA A 337 10.91 -6.66 13.42
N ASP A 338 10.02 -6.15 14.27
CA ASP A 338 8.88 -6.90 14.77
C ASP A 338 7.88 -7.24 13.64
N ARG A 339 7.61 -6.29 12.75
CA ARG A 339 6.78 -6.48 11.55
C ARG A 339 7.29 -7.64 10.70
N ALA A 340 8.58 -7.67 10.42
CA ALA A 340 9.19 -8.68 9.57
C ALA A 340 9.07 -10.10 10.14
N GLN A 341 9.06 -10.23 11.46
CA GLN A 341 9.06 -11.53 12.14
C GLN A 341 7.66 -12.06 12.46
N TYR A 342 6.71 -11.17 12.82
CA TYR A 342 5.48 -11.64 13.46
C TYR A 342 4.23 -11.50 12.60
N ILE A 343 4.16 -10.56 11.65
CA ILE A 343 2.89 -10.22 11.01
C ILE A 343 2.65 -11.03 9.73
N GLY A 344 1.49 -11.69 9.68
CA GLY A 344 0.96 -12.43 8.55
C GLY A 344 -0.55 -12.60 8.65
N ASP A 345 -1.15 -13.44 7.80
CA ASP A 345 -2.59 -13.73 7.84
C ASP A 345 -2.97 -14.41 9.16
N PRO A 346 -3.87 -13.83 9.98
CA PRO A 346 -4.20 -14.34 11.31
C PRO A 346 -4.88 -15.72 11.32
N ARG A 347 -5.35 -16.19 10.15
CA ARG A 347 -5.88 -17.56 10.02
C ARG A 347 -4.77 -18.61 9.98
N PHE A 348 -3.53 -18.21 9.70
CA PHE A 348 -2.36 -19.07 9.54
C PHE A 348 -1.25 -18.76 10.56
N VAL A 349 -1.23 -17.53 11.07
CA VAL A 349 -0.18 -17.02 11.96
C VAL A 349 -0.80 -16.57 13.28
N ALA A 350 -0.46 -17.27 14.34
CA ALA A 350 -0.89 -16.87 15.68
C ALA A 350 -0.16 -15.59 16.11
N ALA A 351 -0.91 -14.65 16.69
CA ALA A 351 -0.34 -13.44 17.25
C ALA A 351 0.60 -13.77 18.43
N PRO A 352 1.72 -13.02 18.58
CA PRO A 352 2.58 -13.16 19.75
C PRO A 352 1.78 -12.85 21.03
N GLY A 353 2.00 -13.64 22.09
CA GLY A 353 1.21 -13.52 23.33
C GLY A 353 -0.28 -13.81 23.19
N GLY A 354 -0.73 -14.37 22.07
CA GLY A 354 -2.13 -14.70 21.77
C GLY A 354 -2.98 -13.52 21.31
N ARG A 355 -2.44 -12.29 21.19
CA ARG A 355 -3.13 -11.08 20.75
C ARG A 355 -2.18 -10.12 20.04
N TRP A 356 -2.64 -9.47 18.97
CA TRP A 356 -1.82 -8.54 18.19
C TRP A 356 -1.36 -7.33 19.01
N ASP A 357 -2.17 -6.88 19.97
CA ASP A 357 -1.86 -5.77 20.87
C ASP A 357 -0.65 -6.02 21.77
N SER A 358 -0.17 -7.27 21.89
CA SER A 358 1.08 -7.58 22.63
C SER A 358 2.28 -6.80 22.08
N LEU A 359 2.27 -6.48 20.77
CA LEU A 359 3.25 -5.61 20.12
C LEU A 359 3.19 -4.17 20.62
N LEU A 360 2.09 -3.76 21.24
CA LEU A 360 1.83 -2.42 21.76
C LEU A 360 1.79 -2.35 23.28
N ASP A 361 2.09 -3.46 23.98
CA ASP A 361 2.11 -3.49 25.45
C ASP A 361 3.14 -2.51 26.01
N ALA A 362 2.72 -1.68 26.96
CA ALA A 362 3.54 -0.60 27.50
C ALA A 362 4.88 -1.10 28.12
N GLY A 363 4.89 -2.27 28.76
CA GLY A 363 6.11 -2.89 29.28
C GLY A 363 7.07 -3.28 28.17
N TYR A 364 6.54 -3.95 27.13
CA TYR A 364 7.30 -4.30 25.95
C TYR A 364 7.89 -3.08 25.25
N LEU A 365 7.05 -2.08 24.98
CA LEU A 365 7.50 -0.85 24.30
C LEU A 365 8.56 -0.07 25.08
N ARG A 366 8.45 0.01 26.42
CA ARG A 366 9.50 0.61 27.24
C ARG A 366 10.84 -0.11 27.11
N SER A 367 10.83 -1.46 27.12
CA SER A 367 12.04 -2.25 26.93
C SER A 367 12.67 -2.05 25.54
N ARG A 368 11.82 -1.88 24.50
CA ARG A 368 12.29 -1.59 23.15
C ARG A 368 12.84 -0.17 23.02
N ALA A 369 12.15 0.83 23.57
CA ALA A 369 12.57 2.23 23.56
C ALA A 369 13.91 2.46 24.30
N ALA A 370 14.21 1.65 25.31
CA ALA A 370 15.50 1.69 26.02
C ALA A 370 16.71 1.34 25.12
N LEU A 371 16.48 0.66 23.99
CA LEU A 371 17.53 0.35 23.01
C LEU A 371 17.92 1.55 22.15
N ILE A 372 17.10 2.59 22.08
CA ILE A 372 17.40 3.80 21.33
C ILE A 372 18.48 4.59 22.08
N GLY A 373 19.70 4.60 21.55
CA GLY A 373 20.84 5.34 22.09
C GLY A 373 21.02 6.73 21.45
N GLU A 374 22.19 7.32 21.63
CA GLU A 374 22.58 8.57 20.96
C GLU A 374 23.04 8.34 19.51
N GLN A 375 23.58 7.15 19.25
CA GLN A 375 24.03 6.71 17.95
C GLN A 375 22.99 5.79 17.31
N SER A 376 22.97 5.75 15.97
CA SER A 376 22.12 4.83 15.24
C SER A 376 22.47 3.37 15.54
N MET A 377 21.45 2.54 15.79
CA MET A 377 21.62 1.09 15.93
C MET A 377 21.88 0.38 14.58
N GLY A 378 21.79 1.08 13.46
CA GLY A 378 21.94 0.54 12.10
C GLY A 378 20.80 -0.39 11.69
N SER A 379 20.62 -1.50 12.43
CA SER A 379 19.49 -2.42 12.29
C SER A 379 19.11 -3.00 13.66
N ALA A 380 17.84 -3.37 13.80
CA ALA A 380 17.28 -3.96 15.00
C ALA A 380 16.94 -5.44 14.79
N LYS A 381 17.01 -6.22 15.85
CA LYS A 381 16.36 -7.53 15.93
C LYS A 381 14.95 -7.38 16.50
N ALA A 382 14.04 -8.27 16.10
CA ALA A 382 12.73 -8.33 16.70
C ALA A 382 12.81 -8.59 18.21
N GLY A 383 11.89 -8.02 18.96
CA GLY A 383 11.78 -8.27 20.40
C GLY A 383 10.95 -9.51 20.70
N GLN A 384 10.57 -9.67 21.98
CA GLN A 384 9.70 -10.75 22.44
C GLN A 384 8.45 -10.17 23.09
N PRO A 385 7.40 -9.84 22.31
CA PRO A 385 6.19 -9.18 22.82
C PRO A 385 5.25 -10.12 23.58
N GLY A 386 5.67 -11.36 23.80
CA GLY A 386 4.91 -12.38 24.53
C GLY A 386 5.37 -13.79 24.16
N THR A 387 4.71 -14.80 24.74
CA THR A 387 5.01 -16.20 24.44
C THR A 387 4.61 -16.52 22.99
N LEU A 388 5.51 -17.15 22.25
CA LEU A 388 5.26 -17.61 20.90
C LEU A 388 4.82 -19.08 20.90
N ARG A 389 3.79 -19.41 20.13
CA ARG A 389 3.39 -20.81 19.88
C ARG A 389 4.31 -21.49 18.86
N GLN A 390 4.94 -20.70 17.99
CA GLN A 390 5.85 -21.16 16.94
C GLN A 390 6.96 -20.13 16.75
N ALA A 391 8.19 -20.60 16.51
CA ALA A 391 9.28 -19.73 16.11
C ALA A 391 9.11 -19.32 14.66
N TRP A 392 9.33 -18.03 14.39
CA TRP A 392 9.30 -17.45 13.04
C TRP A 392 10.65 -16.84 12.70
N ALA A 393 11.11 -17.06 11.46
CA ALA A 393 12.22 -16.32 10.91
C ALA A 393 11.74 -14.94 10.41
N PRO A 394 12.58 -13.90 10.48
CA PRO A 394 12.24 -12.61 9.88
C PRO A 394 12.20 -12.74 8.36
N GLN A 395 11.19 -12.13 7.73
CA GLN A 395 11.16 -12.01 6.26
C GLN A 395 12.27 -11.07 5.81
N ALA A 396 13.06 -11.49 4.82
CA ALA A 396 13.99 -10.61 4.14
C ALA A 396 13.22 -9.46 3.45
N GLU A 397 13.87 -8.30 3.36
CA GLU A 397 13.30 -7.15 2.67
C GLU A 397 13.08 -7.49 1.19
N GLN A 398 11.89 -7.18 0.69
CA GLN A 398 11.49 -7.34 -0.70
C GLN A 398 10.92 -6.03 -1.22
N PRO A 399 11.05 -5.75 -2.53
CA PRO A 399 10.34 -4.64 -3.15
C PRO A 399 8.82 -4.83 -3.01
N GLU A 400 8.11 -3.79 -2.60
CA GLU A 400 6.64 -3.69 -2.64
C GLU A 400 6.31 -2.38 -3.37
N TYR A 401 5.29 -2.38 -4.26
CA TYR A 401 5.10 -1.27 -5.20
C TYR A 401 3.62 -0.88 -5.31
N GLY A 402 3.20 -0.22 -6.34
CA GLY A 402 1.91 0.18 -6.87
C GLY A 402 0.66 0.11 -5.96
N THR A 403 0.08 1.26 -5.66
CA THR A 403 -1.12 1.35 -4.81
C THR A 403 -1.82 2.68 -5.07
N SER A 404 -3.11 2.77 -4.79
CA SER A 404 -3.87 4.02 -4.72
C SER A 404 -4.58 4.14 -3.37
N HIS A 405 -4.81 5.38 -2.91
CA HIS A 405 -5.59 5.64 -1.71
C HIS A 405 -6.76 6.59 -2.01
N ILE A 406 -7.88 6.34 -1.33
CA ILE A 406 -9.14 7.07 -1.45
C ILE A 406 -9.61 7.43 -0.04
N SER A 407 -9.83 8.71 0.24
CA SER A 407 -10.50 9.20 1.44
C SER A 407 -11.81 9.86 1.06
N VAL A 408 -12.90 9.51 1.76
CA VAL A 408 -14.23 10.07 1.53
C VAL A 408 -14.89 10.42 2.85
N ILE A 409 -15.55 11.59 2.89
CA ILE A 409 -16.48 11.97 3.93
C ILE A 409 -17.81 12.32 3.26
N ASP A 410 -18.92 11.71 3.68
CA ASP A 410 -20.24 12.05 3.17
C ASP A 410 -20.94 13.16 3.99
N ALA A 411 -22.06 13.65 3.49
CA ALA A 411 -22.83 14.74 4.12
C ALA A 411 -23.37 14.41 5.53
N GLN A 412 -23.37 13.13 5.93
CA GLN A 412 -23.76 12.69 7.28
C GLN A 412 -22.54 12.51 8.20
N GLY A 413 -21.34 12.84 7.72
CA GLY A 413 -20.10 12.67 8.46
C GLY A 413 -19.62 11.23 8.58
N ARG A 414 -20.17 10.30 7.76
CA ARG A 414 -19.64 8.94 7.62
C ARG A 414 -18.39 8.99 6.77
N ALA A 415 -17.49 8.05 6.98
CA ALA A 415 -16.18 8.12 6.33
C ALA A 415 -15.73 6.79 5.74
N VAL A 416 -14.96 6.86 4.67
CA VAL A 416 -14.18 5.76 4.11
C VAL A 416 -12.72 6.19 4.01
N ALA A 417 -11.82 5.29 4.43
CA ALA A 417 -10.42 5.26 4.04
C ALA A 417 -10.19 3.93 3.32
N LEU A 418 -9.89 3.97 2.02
CA LEU A 418 -9.71 2.79 1.17
C LEU A 418 -8.33 2.83 0.53
N THR A 419 -7.55 1.76 0.75
CA THR A 419 -6.27 1.56 0.06
C THR A 419 -6.37 0.31 -0.82
N THR A 420 -6.03 0.45 -2.08
CA THR A 420 -6.28 -0.54 -3.14
C THR A 420 -5.05 -0.72 -4.02
N SER A 421 -4.80 -1.94 -4.51
CA SER A 421 -3.53 -2.28 -5.17
C SER A 421 -3.68 -3.43 -6.16
N ILE A 422 -2.83 -3.41 -7.19
CA ILE A 422 -2.48 -4.60 -7.98
C ILE A 422 -1.01 -5.03 -7.74
N GLU A 423 -0.36 -4.50 -6.75
CA GLU A 423 1.00 -4.63 -6.21
C GLU A 423 2.03 -3.87 -7.05
N ALA A 424 2.72 -4.47 -8.02
CA ALA A 424 3.73 -3.78 -8.83
C ALA A 424 3.09 -2.79 -9.83
N VAL A 425 3.86 -1.83 -10.30
CA VAL A 425 3.45 -0.95 -11.41
C VAL A 425 3.05 -1.82 -12.60
N PHE A 426 1.79 -1.72 -13.04
CA PHE A 426 1.13 -2.58 -14.03
C PHE A 426 0.96 -4.06 -13.60
N GLY A 427 1.00 -4.36 -12.33
CA GLY A 427 0.72 -5.68 -11.78
C GLY A 427 1.60 -6.80 -12.35
N SER A 428 1.00 -7.92 -12.70
CA SER A 428 1.67 -9.06 -13.34
C SER A 428 2.03 -8.83 -14.82
N ARG A 429 1.74 -7.67 -15.38
CA ARG A 429 1.82 -7.30 -16.81
C ARG A 429 0.87 -8.10 -17.71
N LEU A 430 -0.09 -8.81 -17.12
CA LEU A 430 -1.16 -9.47 -17.86
C LEU A 430 -2.40 -8.58 -17.92
N MET A 431 -2.95 -8.42 -19.10
CA MET A 431 -4.19 -7.67 -19.33
C MET A 431 -5.31 -8.61 -19.77
N SER A 432 -6.47 -8.56 -19.08
CA SER A 432 -7.68 -9.29 -19.42
C SER A 432 -8.66 -8.35 -20.13
N ASP A 433 -9.17 -8.74 -21.29
CA ASP A 433 -10.27 -8.06 -21.99
C ASP A 433 -11.64 -8.61 -21.58
N GLY A 434 -11.66 -9.53 -20.60
CA GLY A 434 -12.85 -10.21 -20.13
C GLY A 434 -13.43 -11.20 -21.16
N GLY A 435 -12.61 -11.65 -22.13
CA GLY A 435 -13.03 -12.53 -23.21
C GLY A 435 -13.93 -11.85 -24.24
N SER A 436 -13.93 -10.52 -24.30
CA SER A 436 -14.77 -9.73 -25.22
C SER A 436 -14.18 -9.63 -26.63
N GLY A 437 -12.86 -9.81 -26.79
CA GLY A 437 -12.15 -9.56 -28.03
C GLY A 437 -12.05 -8.08 -28.41
N LEU A 438 -12.49 -7.16 -27.52
CA LEU A 438 -12.42 -5.73 -27.73
C LEU A 438 -11.05 -5.16 -27.29
N PRO A 439 -10.63 -3.99 -27.82
CA PRO A 439 -9.43 -3.32 -27.38
C PRO A 439 -9.49 -2.88 -25.91
N GLY A 440 -8.37 -3.00 -25.19
CA GLY A 440 -8.24 -2.60 -23.79
C GLY A 440 -8.55 -3.75 -22.82
N GLY A 441 -9.02 -3.42 -21.63
CA GLY A 441 -9.27 -4.36 -20.56
C GLY A 441 -8.79 -3.84 -19.22
N TYR A 442 -8.46 -4.73 -18.30
CA TYR A 442 -7.92 -4.42 -16.96
C TYR A 442 -6.71 -5.28 -16.65
N LEU A 443 -5.80 -4.74 -15.85
CA LEU A 443 -4.57 -5.44 -15.44
C LEU A 443 -4.83 -6.38 -14.27
N LEU A 444 -4.10 -7.52 -14.27
CA LEU A 444 -4.12 -8.49 -13.19
C LEU A 444 -3.01 -8.19 -12.18
N ASN A 445 -3.30 -8.44 -10.91
CA ASN A 445 -2.36 -8.25 -9.82
C ASN A 445 -1.16 -9.22 -9.91
N ASN A 446 -0.07 -8.86 -9.22
CA ASN A 446 1.02 -9.77 -8.90
C ASN A 446 1.17 -9.96 -7.38
N GLN A 447 0.07 -9.96 -6.66
CA GLN A 447 0.04 -9.81 -5.21
C GLN A 447 0.67 -10.97 -4.45
N LEU A 448 0.85 -12.14 -5.09
CA LEU A 448 1.52 -13.26 -4.43
C LEU A 448 3.01 -12.99 -4.18
N THR A 449 3.62 -12.02 -4.87
CA THR A 449 5.00 -11.60 -4.57
C THR A 449 5.14 -10.80 -3.28
N ASP A 450 4.05 -10.45 -2.61
CA ASP A 450 4.09 -9.94 -1.23
C ASP A 450 4.36 -11.04 -0.18
N PHE A 451 4.16 -12.32 -0.53
CA PHE A 451 4.68 -13.41 0.29
C PHE A 451 6.20 -13.44 0.26
N ALA A 452 6.82 -14.00 1.30
CA ALA A 452 8.24 -14.24 1.32
C ALA A 452 8.65 -15.16 0.16
N LEU A 453 9.50 -14.69 -0.75
CA LEU A 453 10.03 -15.51 -1.85
C LEU A 453 10.94 -16.63 -1.33
N ALA A 454 11.62 -16.40 -0.16
CA ALA A 454 12.28 -17.43 0.63
C ALA A 454 11.35 -17.82 1.78
N PRO A 455 10.67 -18.98 1.74
CA PRO A 455 9.68 -19.35 2.75
C PRO A 455 10.28 -19.72 4.11
N ARG A 456 11.60 -19.97 4.13
CA ARG A 456 12.37 -20.38 5.32
C ARG A 456 13.73 -19.69 5.33
N ASP A 457 14.31 -19.52 6.51
CA ASP A 457 15.70 -19.07 6.66
C ASP A 457 16.72 -20.19 6.36
N ALA A 458 18.00 -19.89 6.52
CA ALA A 458 19.09 -20.85 6.31
C ALA A 458 19.10 -22.03 7.30
N GLN A 459 18.40 -21.90 8.43
CA GLN A 459 18.25 -22.92 9.45
C GLN A 459 16.93 -23.72 9.28
N GLY A 460 16.16 -23.43 8.24
CA GLY A 460 14.89 -24.09 7.96
C GLY A 460 13.70 -23.55 8.77
N VAL A 461 13.89 -22.48 9.56
CA VAL A 461 12.82 -21.85 10.35
C VAL A 461 11.86 -21.14 9.38
N PRO A 462 10.53 -21.39 9.46
CA PRO A 462 9.58 -20.81 8.54
C PRO A 462 9.40 -19.31 8.77
N VAL A 463 9.15 -18.57 7.69
CA VAL A 463 8.74 -17.17 7.72
C VAL A 463 7.23 -17.09 7.95
N ALA A 464 6.77 -16.20 8.84
CA ALA A 464 5.34 -16.03 9.14
C ALA A 464 4.52 -15.73 7.87
N ASN A 465 5.07 -14.89 6.99
CA ASN A 465 4.45 -14.51 5.71
C ASN A 465 4.87 -15.41 4.53
N ARG A 466 5.19 -16.70 4.76
CA ARG A 466 5.38 -17.64 3.65
C ARG A 466 4.05 -17.93 2.96
N LEU A 467 4.12 -18.31 1.68
CA LEU A 467 2.95 -18.68 0.91
C LEU A 467 2.38 -20.02 1.36
N GLU A 468 1.05 -20.07 1.54
CA GLU A 468 0.27 -21.28 1.82
C GLU A 468 -1.07 -21.19 1.08
N PRO A 469 -1.69 -22.32 0.67
CA PRO A 469 -2.98 -22.32 -0.04
C PRO A 469 -4.06 -21.53 0.71
N GLY A 470 -4.77 -20.64 0.01
CA GLY A 470 -5.84 -19.83 0.57
C GLY A 470 -5.41 -18.71 1.52
N LYS A 471 -4.11 -18.56 1.78
CA LYS A 471 -3.56 -17.51 2.66
C LYS A 471 -3.56 -16.16 1.95
N ARG A 472 -3.73 -15.08 2.72
CA ARG A 472 -3.57 -13.70 2.28
C ARG A 472 -2.15 -13.23 2.54
N PRO A 473 -1.45 -12.63 1.56
CA PRO A 473 -0.13 -12.07 1.82
C PRO A 473 -0.20 -10.87 2.75
N ARG A 474 0.86 -10.70 3.57
CA ARG A 474 1.02 -9.49 4.39
C ARG A 474 0.96 -8.25 3.49
N SER A 475 0.41 -7.17 4.02
CA SER A 475 0.31 -5.88 3.33
C SER A 475 0.84 -4.75 4.20
N SER A 476 1.36 -3.70 3.56
CA SER A 476 1.69 -2.42 4.19
C SER A 476 0.59 -1.36 4.06
N MET A 477 -0.48 -1.65 3.31
CA MET A 477 -1.62 -0.74 3.14
C MET A 477 -2.22 -0.34 4.49
N SER A 478 -2.28 0.97 4.76
CA SER A 478 -2.63 1.53 6.07
C SER A 478 -3.77 2.55 5.97
N PRO A 479 -4.97 2.16 5.48
CA PRO A 479 -6.10 3.07 5.55
C PRO A 479 -6.41 3.38 7.01
N THR A 480 -6.53 4.67 7.34
CA THR A 480 -6.57 5.15 8.73
C THR A 480 -7.71 6.14 8.94
N LEU A 481 -8.45 5.96 10.05
CA LEU A 481 -9.44 6.90 10.57
C LEU A 481 -8.99 7.40 11.94
N VAL A 482 -9.13 8.70 12.20
CA VAL A 482 -8.74 9.32 13.46
C VAL A 482 -9.95 9.97 14.12
N PHE A 483 -10.07 9.79 15.43
CA PHE A 483 -11.17 10.31 16.25
C PHE A 483 -10.62 11.08 17.46
N ASP A 484 -11.38 12.06 17.94
CA ASP A 484 -11.17 12.61 19.28
C ASP A 484 -11.57 11.54 20.31
N ALA A 485 -10.65 11.15 21.17
CA ALA A 485 -10.88 10.10 22.17
C ALA A 485 -11.85 10.53 23.28
N ARG A 486 -12.13 11.85 23.42
CA ARG A 486 -12.99 12.39 24.47
C ARG A 486 -14.46 12.34 24.13
N ASP A 487 -14.82 12.56 22.87
CA ASP A 487 -16.20 12.64 22.39
C ASP A 487 -16.54 11.68 21.25
N GLY A 488 -15.54 10.93 20.76
CA GLY A 488 -15.73 9.96 19.67
C GLY A 488 -15.90 10.58 18.28
N ARG A 489 -15.78 11.90 18.14
CA ARG A 489 -15.97 12.60 16.88
C ARG A 489 -14.87 12.27 15.88
N LEU A 490 -15.26 11.98 14.64
CA LEU A 490 -14.32 11.77 13.53
C LEU A 490 -13.52 13.05 13.26
N LEU A 491 -12.19 12.93 13.24
CA LEU A 491 -11.26 14.01 12.95
C LEU A 491 -10.62 13.90 11.57
N MET A 492 -10.35 12.67 11.07
CA MET A 492 -9.60 12.52 9.82
C MET A 492 -9.83 11.16 9.16
N SER A 493 -9.81 11.14 7.83
CA SER A 493 -9.59 9.98 6.97
C SER A 493 -8.32 10.20 6.16
N LEU A 494 -7.38 9.23 6.16
CA LEU A 494 -6.12 9.36 5.45
C LEU A 494 -5.52 8.03 5.06
N GLY A 495 -4.57 8.08 4.11
CA GLY A 495 -3.69 7.01 3.73
C GLY A 495 -2.84 7.36 2.52
N SER A 496 -2.02 6.43 2.07
CA SER A 496 -1.06 6.62 0.98
C SER A 496 -0.81 5.33 0.22
N PRO A 497 -0.45 5.38 -1.04
CA PRO A 497 0.36 4.36 -1.71
C PRO A 497 1.83 4.43 -1.28
N GLY A 498 2.65 3.46 -1.71
CA GLY A 498 4.11 3.50 -1.55
C GLY A 498 4.76 2.24 -0.98
N GLY A 499 4.14 1.06 -1.09
CA GLY A 499 4.66 -0.19 -0.53
C GLY A 499 4.96 -0.05 0.98
N PRO A 500 6.12 -0.51 1.49
CA PRO A 500 6.45 -0.39 2.92
C PRO A 500 6.51 1.07 3.42
N ALA A 501 6.80 2.03 2.52
CA ALA A 501 6.84 3.45 2.86
C ALA A 501 5.45 4.04 3.17
N ILE A 502 4.35 3.36 2.83
CA ILE A 502 2.98 3.73 3.24
C ILE A 502 2.93 3.97 4.76
N ILE A 503 3.59 3.12 5.52
CA ILE A 503 3.64 3.21 6.99
C ILE A 503 4.29 4.53 7.42
N HIS A 504 5.41 4.90 6.77
CA HIS A 504 6.11 6.16 7.05
C HIS A 504 5.30 7.38 6.60
N PHE A 505 4.71 7.34 5.41
CA PHE A 505 3.92 8.44 4.88
C PHE A 505 2.69 8.73 5.75
N THR A 506 1.99 7.67 6.19
CA THR A 506 0.85 7.78 7.10
C THR A 506 1.29 8.29 8.48
N THR A 507 2.36 7.73 9.06
CA THR A 507 2.90 8.15 10.36
C THR A 507 3.35 9.61 10.34
N LYS A 508 4.07 10.04 9.29
CA LYS A 508 4.49 11.44 9.09
C LYS A 508 3.29 12.38 9.09
N THR A 509 2.22 12.01 8.37
CA THR A 509 1.02 12.84 8.27
C THR A 509 0.28 12.92 9.62
N LEU A 510 0.19 11.81 10.37
CA LEU A 510 -0.35 11.81 11.73
C LEU A 510 0.47 12.70 12.67
N LEU A 511 1.80 12.62 12.64
CA LEU A 511 2.65 13.51 13.42
C LEU A 511 2.44 14.97 13.04
N GLY A 512 2.42 15.28 11.75
CA GLY A 512 2.19 16.62 11.22
C GLY A 512 0.89 17.24 11.73
N THR A 513 -0.20 16.51 11.59
CA THR A 513 -1.53 17.03 11.96
C THR A 513 -1.81 16.97 13.47
N LEU A 514 -1.47 15.87 14.14
CA LEU A 514 -1.84 15.65 15.53
C LEU A 514 -0.84 16.22 16.55
N ALA A 515 0.46 16.22 16.21
CA ALA A 515 1.51 16.64 17.12
C ALA A 515 2.16 17.98 16.77
N TRP A 516 2.27 18.30 15.48
CA TRP A 516 2.98 19.51 15.01
C TRP A 516 2.05 20.66 14.63
N GLY A 517 0.72 20.46 14.73
CA GLY A 517 -0.27 21.51 14.50
C GLY A 517 -0.40 21.95 13.03
N LEU A 518 0.09 21.15 12.10
CA LEU A 518 -0.05 21.41 10.68
C LEU A 518 -1.45 21.01 10.19
N ASP A 519 -1.94 21.68 9.15
CA ASP A 519 -3.12 21.19 8.46
C ASP A 519 -2.80 19.99 7.54
N ALA A 520 -3.84 19.32 7.01
CA ALA A 520 -3.67 18.13 6.18
C ALA A 520 -2.75 18.38 4.99
N GLN A 521 -2.87 19.53 4.29
CA GLN A 521 -2.02 19.82 3.14
C GLN A 521 -0.58 20.10 3.55
N GLN A 522 -0.36 20.85 4.62
CA GLN A 522 0.98 21.12 5.15
C GLN A 522 1.67 19.82 5.59
N ALA A 523 0.94 18.93 6.29
CA ALA A 523 1.47 17.64 6.72
C ALA A 523 1.81 16.71 5.55
N VAL A 524 0.98 16.71 4.50
CA VAL A 524 1.23 15.97 3.26
C VAL A 524 2.45 16.53 2.51
N ASN A 525 2.63 17.85 2.51
CA ASN A 525 3.76 18.54 1.85
C ASN A 525 5.12 18.30 2.53
N LEU A 526 5.16 17.88 3.79
CA LEU A 526 6.42 17.58 4.48
C LEU A 526 7.31 16.66 3.65
N PRO A 527 8.64 16.80 3.70
CA PRO A 527 9.55 15.83 3.12
C PRO A 527 9.24 14.42 3.62
N ASN A 528 9.45 13.42 2.78
CA ASN A 528 9.33 12.03 3.17
C ASN A 528 10.63 11.51 3.78
N PHE A 529 10.53 10.62 4.76
CA PHE A 529 11.66 10.03 5.48
C PHE A 529 11.26 8.71 6.15
N GLY A 530 12.25 7.89 6.51
CA GLY A 530 12.00 6.66 7.24
C GLY A 530 13.22 5.75 7.38
N SER A 531 12.97 4.53 7.84
CA SER A 531 13.89 3.39 7.81
C SER A 531 13.08 2.10 7.83
N PHE A 532 13.45 1.16 6.98
CA PHE A 532 12.82 -0.17 6.88
C PHE A 532 13.61 -1.24 7.66
N ASN A 533 14.25 -0.84 8.76
CA ASN A 533 15.22 -1.61 9.54
C ASN A 533 16.62 -1.72 8.88
N GLY A 534 17.01 -0.69 8.15
CA GLY A 534 18.28 -0.56 7.48
C GLY A 534 18.74 0.92 7.44
N PRO A 535 19.21 1.42 6.30
CA PRO A 535 19.57 2.82 6.16
C PRO A 535 18.46 3.79 6.56
N THR A 536 18.85 4.97 7.00
CA THR A 536 17.94 6.11 7.10
C THR A 536 17.72 6.68 5.71
N VAL A 537 16.47 6.65 5.23
CA VAL A 537 16.10 7.19 3.92
C VAL A 537 15.47 8.56 4.08
N LEU A 538 15.92 9.51 3.28
CA LEU A 538 15.41 10.88 3.21
C LEU A 538 15.03 11.21 1.78
N GLU A 539 13.95 11.96 1.59
CA GLU A 539 13.56 12.46 0.27
C GLU A 539 14.64 13.38 -0.30
N ALA A 540 15.16 13.04 -1.47
CA ALA A 540 16.28 13.73 -2.11
C ALA A 540 15.99 15.22 -2.31
N GLY A 541 16.96 16.06 -1.94
CA GLY A 541 16.90 17.52 -2.10
C GLY A 541 15.89 18.26 -1.20
N ARG A 542 15.30 17.58 -0.21
CA ARG A 542 14.26 18.15 0.65
C ARG A 542 14.72 18.44 2.09
N PHE A 543 15.93 18.03 2.46
CA PHE A 543 16.49 18.25 3.80
C PHE A 543 17.75 19.11 3.71
N PRO A 544 17.98 20.02 4.70
CA PRO A 544 19.23 20.78 4.80
C PRO A 544 20.46 19.86 4.91
N ALA A 545 21.58 20.25 4.31
CA ALA A 545 22.84 19.48 4.41
C ALA A 545 23.27 19.27 5.87
N ALA A 546 23.14 20.31 6.71
CA ALA A 546 23.42 20.22 8.15
C ALA A 546 22.63 19.13 8.88
N THR A 547 21.36 18.90 8.49
CA THR A 547 20.54 17.80 9.04
C THR A 547 21.13 16.44 8.65
N VAL A 548 21.53 16.28 7.39
CA VAL A 548 22.15 15.05 6.89
C VAL A 548 23.50 14.78 7.59
N ASP A 549 24.32 15.81 7.75
CA ASP A 549 25.63 15.72 8.42
C ASP A 549 25.50 15.38 9.90
N THR A 550 24.51 15.96 10.58
CA THR A 550 24.20 15.63 11.98
C THR A 550 23.78 14.17 12.13
N LEU A 551 22.97 13.64 11.23
CA LEU A 551 22.58 12.22 11.24
C LEU A 551 23.80 11.31 10.99
N LYS A 552 24.67 11.65 10.04
CA LYS A 552 25.91 10.91 9.79
C LYS A 552 26.83 10.92 11.00
N ALA A 553 26.96 12.07 11.70
CA ALA A 553 27.72 12.17 12.95
C ALA A 553 27.16 11.28 14.08
N ARG A 554 25.87 10.92 14.00
CA ARG A 554 25.20 9.92 14.85
C ARG A 554 25.27 8.50 14.26
N ALA A 555 26.21 8.20 13.39
CA ALA A 555 26.42 6.90 12.74
C ALA A 555 25.26 6.40 11.88
N HIS A 556 24.33 7.27 11.41
CA HIS A 556 23.36 6.86 10.41
C HIS A 556 24.00 6.65 9.04
N VAL A 557 23.70 5.52 8.40
CA VAL A 557 23.85 5.37 6.96
C VAL A 557 22.70 6.10 6.31
N VAL A 558 22.94 7.29 5.77
CA VAL A 558 21.88 8.12 5.16
C VAL A 558 21.85 7.95 3.66
N GLN A 559 20.68 7.60 3.13
CA GLN A 559 20.41 7.55 1.70
C GLN A 559 19.39 8.64 1.33
N GLN A 560 19.72 9.46 0.34
CA GLN A 560 18.80 10.42 -0.24
C GLN A 560 18.25 9.85 -1.54
N ILE A 561 16.95 9.55 -1.56
CA ILE A 561 16.28 8.87 -2.67
C ILE A 561 15.00 9.60 -3.07
N HIS A 562 14.49 9.36 -4.26
CA HIS A 562 13.13 9.74 -4.60
C HIS A 562 12.14 8.93 -3.75
N MET A 563 11.24 9.65 -3.04
CA MET A 563 10.22 9.04 -2.18
C MET A 563 8.83 9.58 -2.58
N PRO A 564 8.26 9.16 -3.73
CA PRO A 564 6.99 9.65 -4.23
C PRO A 564 5.83 9.05 -3.43
N SER A 565 5.38 9.73 -2.38
CA SER A 565 4.10 9.42 -1.73
C SER A 565 2.92 9.80 -2.63
N GLY A 566 1.73 9.36 -2.26
CA GLY A 566 0.47 9.71 -2.92
C GLY A 566 -0.62 9.93 -1.87
N LEU A 567 -0.24 10.62 -0.80
CA LEU A 567 -1.10 10.88 0.35
C LEU A 567 -2.40 11.58 -0.06
N GLN A 568 -3.50 11.08 0.50
CA GLN A 568 -4.81 11.71 0.44
C GLN A 568 -5.34 11.80 1.86
N ALA A 569 -5.69 12.99 2.32
CA ALA A 569 -6.16 13.21 3.67
C ALA A 569 -7.32 14.21 3.68
N ILE A 570 -8.34 13.94 4.49
CA ILE A 570 -9.44 14.85 4.77
C ILE A 570 -9.52 14.98 6.28
N GLU A 571 -9.32 16.18 6.81
CA GLU A 571 -9.40 16.48 8.24
C GLU A 571 -10.57 17.39 8.57
N ARG A 572 -11.07 17.30 9.80
CA ARG A 572 -12.09 18.22 10.31
C ARG A 572 -11.45 19.56 10.66
N LYS A 573 -11.90 20.61 9.98
CA LYS A 573 -11.61 22.03 10.31
C LYS A 573 -12.95 22.77 10.42
N SER A 574 -13.13 23.53 11.49
CA SER A 574 -14.34 24.35 11.63
C SER A 574 -14.33 25.50 10.62
N PRO A 575 -15.41 25.73 9.86
CA PRO A 575 -16.67 24.97 9.83
C PRO A 575 -16.66 23.88 8.72
N GLY A 576 -16.31 22.64 8.95
CA GLY A 576 -16.43 21.58 7.95
C GLY A 576 -15.19 20.72 7.80
N TRP A 577 -14.71 20.50 6.57
CA TRP A 577 -13.62 19.59 6.21
C TRP A 577 -12.55 20.29 5.39
N PHE A 578 -11.30 19.95 5.63
CA PHE A 578 -10.16 20.44 4.87
C PHE A 578 -9.41 19.25 4.25
N GLY A 579 -9.24 19.28 2.95
CA GLY A 579 -8.61 18.21 2.18
C GLY A 579 -7.19 18.56 1.75
N GLY A 580 -6.28 17.59 1.88
CA GLY A 580 -4.91 17.63 1.37
C GLY A 580 -4.66 16.49 0.38
N ALA A 581 -3.99 16.80 -0.73
CA ALA A 581 -3.55 15.83 -1.73
C ALA A 581 -2.05 15.98 -2.00
N ASP A 582 -1.38 14.86 -2.29
CA ASP A 582 0.08 14.84 -2.45
C ASP A 582 0.56 15.68 -3.64
N PRO A 583 1.49 16.62 -3.42
CA PRO A 583 2.04 17.45 -4.49
C PRO A 583 2.93 16.67 -5.47
N ARG A 584 3.31 15.42 -5.12
CA ARG A 584 4.15 14.55 -5.95
C ARG A 584 3.35 13.78 -7.00
N ARG A 585 2.01 13.80 -6.89
CA ARG A 585 1.08 13.09 -7.79
C ARG A 585 -0.07 13.97 -8.27
N GLU A 586 -0.88 13.43 -9.16
CA GLU A 586 -1.97 14.13 -9.86
C GLU A 586 -3.22 14.33 -8.99
N GLY A 587 -3.32 13.67 -7.83
CA GLY A 587 -4.49 13.69 -6.97
C GLY A 587 -4.97 15.09 -6.56
N VAL A 588 -6.28 15.20 -6.34
CA VAL A 588 -6.96 16.41 -5.89
C VAL A 588 -8.05 16.09 -4.88
N VAL A 589 -8.66 17.13 -4.29
CA VAL A 589 -9.84 16.98 -3.43
C VAL A 589 -11.02 17.71 -4.08
N ARG A 590 -12.22 17.12 -4.00
CA ARG A 590 -13.50 17.68 -4.45
C ARG A 590 -14.56 17.52 -3.35
N GLY A 591 -15.49 18.42 -3.31
CA GLY A 591 -16.59 18.43 -2.35
C GLY A 591 -17.56 19.57 -2.62
N ASP A 592 -18.31 19.99 -1.59
CA ASP A 592 -19.30 21.07 -1.64
C ASP A 592 -19.07 22.15 -0.55
#